data_51cfa927efe61429224269a0fd02f8c9
#
_entry.id   51cfa927efe61429224269a0fd02f8c9
#
_cell.length_a   1.000
_cell.length_b   1.000
_cell.length_c   1.000
_cell.angle_alpha   90.00
_cell.angle_beta   90.00
_cell.angle_gamma   90.00
#
_symmetry.space_group_name_H-M   'P 1'
#
loop_
_entity.id
_entity.type
_entity.pdbx_description
1 polymer ?
#
loop_
_entity_poly.entity_id
_entity_poly.type
_entity_poly.pdbx_seq_one_letter_code
_entity_poly.pdbx_strand_id
1 'polypeptide(L)'
;MSDVLIRVEENGVGRITLNRPDALHALNEDMCAQILKALNAWSDDPRVYLVLVDHLDGSRGFCAGGDIRMLAESGAGDGGAARQFFATEYRMNVAIHNFQKPYVSILDGVTMGGGVGLSVHGPYRVTTERTLFAMPETGIGLFPDVGGGWFLPRLTGELGTWLALTGARLKGADVTAAGVGTHHMPSELVGNLKSKFLQADFSIDAVGMVDEILNGMKHAVPEGSFAAHMETINSCFKSNRAEYIIAALKDNGGEWALTQIESLSKKSPRTIKVALRQLREGAAFKRFEDNMANEYRIGARQVQSADFLEGVRAVIIDKDQAPKWAPSRLEDISDETIDAVFALLDSDEELTF
;
A
#
# COMPACT_ATOMS: atom_id res chain seq x y z
N MET A 1 -3.66 -26.09 3.80
CA MET A 1 -3.07 -25.63 2.52
C MET A 1 -2.27 -24.39 2.82
N SER A 2 -1.22 -24.09 2.05
CA SER A 2 -0.45 -22.85 2.27
C SER A 2 -1.28 -21.61 1.88
N ASP A 3 -1.15 -20.52 2.63
CA ASP A 3 -1.82 -19.23 2.36
C ASP A 3 -1.22 -18.50 1.15
N VAL A 4 -0.06 -18.94 0.66
CA VAL A 4 0.58 -18.49 -0.58
C VAL A 4 1.13 -19.68 -1.34
N LEU A 5 0.92 -19.74 -2.65
CA LEU A 5 1.44 -20.77 -3.53
C LEU A 5 2.61 -20.19 -4.33
N ILE A 6 3.78 -20.78 -4.21
CA ILE A 6 5.03 -20.31 -4.84
C ILE A 6 5.63 -21.43 -5.66
N ARG A 7 5.87 -21.17 -6.94
CA ARG A 7 6.47 -22.13 -7.85
C ARG A 7 7.20 -21.44 -9.00
N VAL A 8 8.09 -22.17 -9.66
CA VAL A 8 8.67 -21.77 -10.94
C VAL A 8 8.00 -22.63 -12.02
N GLU A 9 7.40 -22.00 -12.99
CA GLU A 9 6.77 -22.66 -14.14
C GLU A 9 7.84 -23.14 -15.13
N GLU A 10 7.50 -24.07 -16.01
CA GLU A 10 8.45 -24.67 -16.96
C GLU A 10 9.13 -23.65 -17.89
N ASN A 11 8.43 -22.54 -18.19
CA ASN A 11 8.94 -21.44 -19.01
C ASN A 11 9.72 -20.36 -18.22
N GLY A 12 10.04 -20.63 -16.95
CA GLY A 12 10.85 -19.74 -16.13
C GLY A 12 10.09 -18.57 -15.49
N VAL A 13 8.76 -18.62 -15.44
CA VAL A 13 7.95 -17.67 -14.68
C VAL A 13 7.94 -18.08 -13.20
N GLY A 14 8.50 -17.25 -12.33
CA GLY A 14 8.33 -17.36 -10.88
C GLY A 14 6.93 -16.88 -10.52
N ARG A 15 6.03 -17.79 -10.14
CA ARG A 15 4.64 -17.46 -9.83
C ARG A 15 4.38 -17.45 -8.33
N ILE A 16 3.77 -16.36 -7.86
CA ILE A 16 3.27 -16.16 -6.50
C ILE A 16 1.77 -15.99 -6.57
N THR A 17 0.99 -16.95 -6.04
CA THR A 17 -0.46 -16.87 -6.01
C THR A 17 -0.95 -16.77 -4.57
N LEU A 18 -1.60 -15.67 -4.22
CA LEU A 18 -2.20 -15.48 -2.91
C LEU A 18 -3.40 -16.43 -2.73
N ASN A 19 -3.44 -17.19 -1.64
CA ASN A 19 -4.34 -18.31 -1.44
C ASN A 19 -5.05 -18.30 -0.08
N ARG A 20 -5.45 -17.12 0.39
CA ARG A 20 -6.19 -16.92 1.65
C ARG A 20 -7.51 -16.17 1.38
N PRO A 21 -8.46 -16.76 0.60
CA PRO A 21 -9.65 -16.05 0.10
C PRO A 21 -10.61 -15.60 1.22
N ASP A 22 -10.71 -16.33 2.32
CA ASP A 22 -11.59 -16.01 3.45
C ASP A 22 -11.19 -14.71 4.17
N ALA A 23 -9.91 -14.33 4.09
CA ALA A 23 -9.37 -13.08 4.61
C ALA A 23 -9.06 -12.06 3.49
N LEU A 24 -9.63 -12.19 2.30
CA LEU A 24 -9.29 -11.37 1.12
C LEU A 24 -7.77 -11.29 0.90
N HIS A 25 -7.08 -12.39 1.10
CA HIS A 25 -5.63 -12.54 0.97
C HIS A 25 -4.81 -11.58 1.85
N ALA A 26 -5.34 -11.14 2.99
CA ALA A 26 -4.57 -10.34 3.95
C ALA A 26 -3.28 -11.08 4.34
N LEU A 27 -2.16 -10.34 4.30
CA LEU A 27 -0.83 -10.88 4.55
C LEU A 27 -0.63 -11.18 6.03
N ASN A 28 -0.02 -12.33 6.29
CA ASN A 28 0.55 -12.68 7.59
C ASN A 28 2.09 -12.82 7.47
N GLU A 29 2.76 -12.98 8.60
CA GLU A 29 4.22 -13.04 8.65
C GLU A 29 4.78 -14.19 7.81
N ASP A 30 4.16 -15.37 7.86
CA ASP A 30 4.58 -16.55 7.11
C ASP A 30 4.47 -16.33 5.58
N MET A 31 3.41 -15.70 5.10
CA MET A 31 3.27 -15.33 3.69
C MET A 31 4.39 -14.38 3.26
N CYS A 32 4.65 -13.33 4.03
CA CYS A 32 5.72 -12.37 3.74
C CYS A 32 7.09 -13.05 3.73
N ALA A 33 7.38 -13.91 4.70
CA ALA A 33 8.64 -14.65 4.79
C ALA A 33 8.83 -15.58 3.60
N GLN A 34 7.79 -16.32 3.18
CA GLN A 34 7.84 -17.22 2.03
C GLN A 34 8.06 -16.44 0.72
N ILE A 35 7.37 -15.30 0.53
CA ILE A 35 7.54 -14.45 -0.65
C ILE A 35 8.96 -13.86 -0.69
N LEU A 36 9.43 -13.28 0.43
CA LEU A 36 10.79 -12.74 0.55
C LEU A 36 11.85 -13.81 0.22
N LYS A 37 11.70 -15.01 0.76
CA LYS A 37 12.60 -16.13 0.47
C LYS A 37 12.61 -16.49 -1.01
N ALA A 38 11.46 -16.51 -1.67
CA ALA A 38 11.34 -16.80 -3.09
C ALA A 38 12.01 -15.71 -3.93
N LEU A 39 11.74 -14.42 -3.64
CA LEU A 39 12.34 -13.30 -4.35
C LEU A 39 13.87 -13.32 -4.25
N ASN A 40 14.41 -13.55 -3.05
CA ASN A 40 15.86 -13.66 -2.85
C ASN A 40 16.46 -14.83 -3.63
N ALA A 41 15.80 -15.99 -3.66
CA ALA A 41 16.25 -17.13 -4.43
C ALA A 41 16.17 -16.91 -5.95
N TRP A 42 15.14 -16.19 -6.43
CA TRP A 42 14.89 -15.94 -7.85
C TRP A 42 15.70 -14.78 -8.42
N SER A 43 16.19 -13.88 -7.57
CA SER A 43 17.00 -12.75 -8.00
C SER A 43 18.19 -13.19 -8.86
N ASP A 44 18.92 -14.19 -8.40
CA ASP A 44 20.14 -14.67 -9.05
C ASP A 44 19.95 -15.98 -9.83
N ASP A 45 18.76 -16.60 -9.80
CA ASP A 45 18.50 -17.85 -10.52
C ASP A 45 18.32 -17.57 -12.04
N PRO A 46 19.24 -18.01 -12.91
CA PRO A 46 19.15 -17.77 -14.35
C PRO A 46 17.97 -18.50 -15.01
N ARG A 47 17.31 -19.42 -14.33
CA ARG A 47 16.12 -20.13 -14.82
C ARG A 47 14.84 -19.36 -14.59
N VAL A 48 14.86 -18.31 -13.76
CA VAL A 48 13.71 -17.45 -13.50
C VAL A 48 13.90 -16.15 -14.28
N TYR A 49 13.00 -15.86 -15.20
CA TYR A 49 13.08 -14.70 -16.07
C TYR A 49 12.25 -13.52 -15.58
N LEU A 50 11.15 -13.79 -14.89
CA LEU A 50 10.25 -12.78 -14.32
C LEU A 50 9.47 -13.33 -13.13
N VAL A 51 8.83 -12.43 -12.38
CA VAL A 51 7.86 -12.79 -11.34
C VAL A 51 6.47 -12.36 -11.74
N LEU A 52 5.49 -13.25 -11.59
CA LEU A 52 4.06 -12.99 -11.75
C LEU A 52 3.36 -13.18 -10.42
N VAL A 53 2.70 -12.12 -9.93
CA VAL A 53 1.92 -12.14 -8.69
C VAL A 53 0.44 -12.02 -9.01
N ASP A 54 -0.32 -12.99 -8.57
CA ASP A 54 -1.78 -13.03 -8.71
C ASP A 54 -2.45 -13.56 -7.43
N HIS A 55 -3.74 -13.73 -7.47
CA HIS A 55 -4.51 -14.35 -6.42
C HIS A 55 -5.36 -15.50 -6.95
N LEU A 56 -5.87 -16.33 -6.05
CA LEU A 56 -6.74 -17.45 -6.38
C LEU A 56 -7.96 -16.99 -7.19
N ASP A 57 -8.21 -17.67 -8.30
CA ASP A 57 -9.33 -17.35 -9.19
C ASP A 57 -10.67 -17.43 -8.45
N GLY A 58 -11.58 -16.51 -8.77
CA GLY A 58 -12.90 -16.42 -8.16
C GLY A 58 -12.94 -15.70 -6.81
N SER A 59 -11.81 -15.27 -6.26
CA SER A 59 -11.79 -14.42 -5.06
C SER A 59 -12.16 -12.96 -5.37
N ARG A 60 -12.57 -12.21 -4.33
CA ARG A 60 -13.09 -10.84 -4.48
C ARG A 60 -12.02 -9.76 -4.48
N GLY A 61 -10.76 -10.11 -4.30
CA GLY A 61 -9.71 -9.11 -4.20
C GLY A 61 -8.33 -9.69 -4.40
N PHE A 62 -7.38 -8.82 -4.76
CA PHE A 62 -5.98 -9.15 -4.83
C PHE A 62 -5.40 -9.33 -3.42
N CYS A 63 -5.44 -8.28 -2.60
CA CYS A 63 -5.00 -8.36 -1.20
C CYS A 63 -5.54 -7.16 -0.40
N ALA A 64 -6.19 -7.43 0.73
CA ALA A 64 -6.84 -6.40 1.54
C ALA A 64 -5.92 -5.73 2.58
N GLY A 65 -4.62 -6.07 2.62
CA GLY A 65 -3.66 -5.51 3.57
C GLY A 65 -2.97 -6.54 4.42
N GLY A 66 -2.42 -6.12 5.57
CA GLY A 66 -1.89 -7.00 6.60
C GLY A 66 -2.98 -7.54 7.53
N ASP A 67 -2.64 -8.53 8.35
CA ASP A 67 -3.53 -9.08 9.37
C ASP A 67 -3.64 -8.12 10.57
N ILE A 68 -4.52 -7.12 10.42
CA ILE A 68 -4.72 -6.03 11.37
C ILE A 68 -5.15 -6.52 12.76
N ARG A 69 -5.86 -7.66 12.84
CA ARG A 69 -6.25 -8.24 14.13
C ARG A 69 -5.01 -8.72 14.90
N MET A 70 -4.14 -9.47 14.25
CA MET A 70 -2.86 -9.93 14.83
C MET A 70 -2.01 -8.74 15.30
N LEU A 71 -1.93 -7.67 14.50
CA LEU A 71 -1.20 -6.46 14.86
C LEU A 71 -1.76 -5.81 16.14
N ALA A 72 -3.08 -5.70 16.26
CA ALA A 72 -3.72 -5.13 17.45
C ALA A 72 -3.57 -6.02 18.69
N GLU A 73 -3.69 -7.33 18.54
CA GLU A 73 -3.45 -8.29 19.64
C GLU A 73 -2.01 -8.18 20.14
N SER A 74 -1.04 -8.08 19.25
CA SER A 74 0.37 -7.85 19.59
C SER A 74 0.59 -6.49 20.24
N GLY A 75 -0.01 -5.43 19.68
CA GLY A 75 0.12 -4.06 20.19
C GLY A 75 -0.49 -3.85 21.58
N ALA A 76 -1.52 -4.62 21.94
CA ALA A 76 -2.07 -4.64 23.29
C ALA A 76 -1.11 -5.30 24.32
N GLY A 77 -0.09 -6.03 23.85
CA GLY A 77 0.99 -6.60 24.66
C GLY A 77 2.31 -5.82 24.49
N ASP A 78 3.39 -6.54 24.23
CA ASP A 78 4.73 -5.97 24.05
C ASP A 78 5.02 -5.46 22.62
N GLY A 79 4.13 -5.70 21.68
CA GLY A 79 4.29 -5.33 20.27
C GLY A 79 5.29 -6.18 19.48
N GLY A 80 5.87 -7.23 20.11
CA GLY A 80 6.96 -8.02 19.51
C GLY A 80 6.57 -8.70 18.19
N ALA A 81 5.42 -9.38 18.15
CA ALA A 81 4.95 -10.05 16.94
C ALA A 81 4.63 -9.06 15.80
N ALA A 82 4.09 -7.88 16.14
CA ALA A 82 3.83 -6.83 15.15
C ALA A 82 5.14 -6.27 14.57
N ARG A 83 6.15 -6.01 15.42
CA ARG A 83 7.48 -5.57 14.97
C ARG A 83 8.13 -6.60 14.05
N GLN A 84 8.02 -7.90 14.39
CA GLN A 84 8.53 -8.97 13.56
C GLN A 84 7.82 -9.02 12.19
N PHE A 85 6.50 -8.90 12.18
CA PHE A 85 5.71 -8.84 10.94
C PHE A 85 6.14 -7.66 10.07
N PHE A 86 6.19 -6.44 10.62
CA PHE A 86 6.65 -5.26 9.88
C PHE A 86 8.07 -5.42 9.34
N ALA A 87 8.99 -5.97 10.14
CA ALA A 87 10.36 -6.19 9.71
C ALA A 87 10.42 -7.14 8.50
N THR A 88 9.63 -8.22 8.50
CA THR A 88 9.58 -9.20 7.40
C THR A 88 8.89 -8.60 6.17
N GLU A 89 7.75 -7.94 6.35
CA GLU A 89 6.99 -7.30 5.27
C GLU A 89 7.79 -6.19 4.59
N TYR A 90 8.47 -5.34 5.37
CA TYR A 90 9.25 -4.24 4.80
C TYR A 90 10.51 -4.71 4.08
N ARG A 91 11.15 -5.80 4.55
CA ARG A 91 12.22 -6.45 3.78
C ARG A 91 11.70 -7.05 2.48
N MET A 92 10.48 -7.61 2.47
CA MET A 92 9.83 -8.08 1.25
C MET A 92 9.57 -6.90 0.29
N ASN A 93 9.08 -5.76 0.77
CA ASN A 93 8.86 -4.57 -0.05
C ASN A 93 10.18 -4.07 -0.67
N VAL A 94 11.29 -4.07 0.11
CA VAL A 94 12.62 -3.73 -0.40
C VAL A 94 13.10 -4.74 -1.45
N ALA A 95 12.87 -6.03 -1.23
CA ALA A 95 13.22 -7.05 -2.21
C ALA A 95 12.44 -6.88 -3.54
N ILE A 96 11.16 -6.50 -3.47
CA ILE A 96 10.34 -6.18 -4.66
C ILE A 96 10.89 -4.94 -5.37
N HIS A 97 11.17 -3.86 -4.62
CA HIS A 97 11.69 -2.60 -5.17
C HIS A 97 13.03 -2.79 -5.89
N ASN A 98 13.91 -3.60 -5.32
CA ASN A 98 15.25 -3.86 -5.85
C ASN A 98 15.31 -5.01 -6.85
N PHE A 99 14.18 -5.67 -7.15
CA PHE A 99 14.15 -6.84 -8.02
C PHE A 99 14.47 -6.44 -9.46
N GLN A 100 15.53 -7.00 -10.03
CA GLN A 100 16.08 -6.56 -11.32
C GLN A 100 15.38 -7.20 -12.54
N LYS A 101 14.58 -8.25 -12.33
CA LYS A 101 13.80 -8.90 -13.38
C LYS A 101 12.37 -8.33 -13.41
N PRO A 102 11.63 -8.47 -14.51
CA PRO A 102 10.23 -8.04 -14.55
C PRO A 102 9.41 -8.61 -13.39
N TYR A 103 8.69 -7.73 -12.70
CA TYR A 103 7.77 -8.07 -11.61
C TYR A 103 6.40 -7.57 -12.00
N VAL A 104 5.47 -8.48 -12.23
CA VAL A 104 4.12 -8.20 -12.75
C VAL A 104 3.10 -8.56 -11.69
N SER A 105 2.28 -7.59 -11.27
CA SER A 105 1.18 -7.80 -10.32
C SER A 105 -0.17 -7.60 -10.99
N ILE A 106 -1.09 -8.56 -10.83
CA ILE A 106 -2.45 -8.48 -11.37
C ILE A 106 -3.41 -8.06 -10.25
N LEU A 107 -3.78 -6.79 -10.24
CA LEU A 107 -4.56 -6.13 -9.18
C LEU A 107 -6.08 -6.26 -9.44
N ASP A 108 -6.57 -7.47 -9.59
CA ASP A 108 -7.97 -7.71 -9.93
C ASP A 108 -8.86 -7.78 -8.68
N GLY A 109 -9.37 -6.65 -8.24
CA GLY A 109 -10.23 -6.51 -7.05
C GLY A 109 -9.60 -5.65 -5.96
N VAL A 110 -9.93 -5.91 -4.69
CA VAL A 110 -9.46 -5.13 -3.54
C VAL A 110 -7.94 -5.19 -3.42
N THR A 111 -7.30 -4.01 -3.37
CA THR A 111 -5.85 -3.82 -3.24
C THR A 111 -5.61 -2.69 -2.24
N MET A 112 -5.30 -3.02 -1.00
CA MET A 112 -5.17 -2.07 0.11
C MET A 112 -3.97 -2.42 1.00
N GLY A 113 -3.40 -1.45 1.70
CA GLY A 113 -2.32 -1.66 2.67
C GLY A 113 -1.21 -2.58 2.16
N GLY A 114 -0.92 -3.70 2.85
CA GLY A 114 0.06 -4.70 2.42
C GLY A 114 -0.10 -5.19 0.98
N GLY A 115 -1.34 -5.22 0.43
CA GLY A 115 -1.57 -5.54 -0.98
C GLY A 115 -1.01 -4.48 -1.93
N VAL A 116 -1.01 -3.21 -1.51
CA VAL A 116 -0.32 -2.14 -2.24
C VAL A 116 1.19 -2.35 -2.15
N GLY A 117 1.74 -2.61 -0.96
CA GLY A 117 3.15 -2.91 -0.77
C GLY A 117 3.67 -4.10 -1.59
N LEU A 118 2.85 -5.14 -1.74
CA LEU A 118 3.17 -6.31 -2.55
C LEU A 118 3.20 -6.00 -4.07
N SER A 119 2.68 -4.85 -4.50
CA SER A 119 2.50 -4.56 -5.93
C SER A 119 3.15 -3.27 -6.41
N VAL A 120 3.01 -2.16 -5.66
CA VAL A 120 3.31 -0.81 -6.16
C VAL A 120 4.80 -0.59 -6.47
N HIS A 121 5.68 -1.35 -5.85
CA HIS A 121 7.13 -1.23 -6.01
C HIS A 121 7.68 -1.98 -7.23
N GLY A 122 6.89 -2.87 -7.83
CA GLY A 122 7.22 -3.54 -9.08
C GLY A 122 6.89 -2.66 -10.30
N PRO A 123 7.58 -2.87 -11.44
CA PRO A 123 7.41 -2.03 -12.64
C PRO A 123 6.07 -2.24 -13.37
N TYR A 124 5.43 -3.40 -13.25
CA TYR A 124 4.21 -3.73 -14.00
C TYR A 124 3.05 -4.03 -13.06
N ARG A 125 2.03 -3.18 -13.10
CA ARG A 125 0.83 -3.26 -12.25
C ARG A 125 -0.41 -3.20 -13.13
N VAL A 126 -1.06 -4.36 -13.29
CA VAL A 126 -2.23 -4.51 -14.15
C VAL A 126 -3.49 -4.31 -13.32
N THR A 127 -4.29 -3.33 -13.67
CA THR A 127 -5.59 -3.05 -13.05
C THR A 127 -6.75 -3.51 -13.93
N THR A 128 -7.90 -3.75 -13.29
CA THR A 128 -9.16 -4.05 -13.98
C THR A 128 -10.25 -3.11 -13.49
N GLU A 129 -11.44 -3.17 -14.09
CA GLU A 129 -12.62 -2.43 -13.60
C GLU A 129 -13.02 -2.83 -12.16
N ARG A 130 -12.56 -3.99 -11.68
CA ARG A 130 -12.79 -4.48 -10.32
C ARG A 130 -11.79 -3.95 -9.32
N THR A 131 -10.65 -3.42 -9.76
CA THR A 131 -9.59 -2.91 -8.87
C THR A 131 -10.17 -1.83 -7.96
N LEU A 132 -9.97 -2.00 -6.66
CA LEU A 132 -10.33 -1.03 -5.62
C LEU A 132 -9.10 -0.76 -4.77
N PHE A 133 -8.45 0.35 -5.06
CA PHE A 133 -7.26 0.80 -4.34
C PHE A 133 -7.63 1.76 -3.20
N ALA A 134 -6.98 1.61 -2.05
CA ALA A 134 -6.94 2.63 -1.00
C ALA A 134 -5.75 2.40 -0.06
N MET A 135 -5.32 3.48 0.62
CA MET A 135 -4.49 3.46 1.82
C MET A 135 -5.32 4.01 2.99
N PRO A 136 -6.17 3.17 3.64
CA PRO A 136 -7.19 3.64 4.58
C PRO A 136 -6.71 3.72 6.03
N GLU A 137 -5.41 3.59 6.28
CA GLU A 137 -4.78 3.33 7.57
C GLU A 137 -5.08 4.41 8.61
N THR A 138 -5.20 5.69 8.20
CA THR A 138 -5.58 6.80 9.09
C THR A 138 -6.96 6.60 9.73
N GLY A 139 -7.82 5.80 9.11
CA GLY A 139 -9.15 5.45 9.63
C GLY A 139 -9.14 4.37 10.71
N ILE A 140 -8.02 3.70 10.90
CA ILE A 140 -7.83 2.68 11.95
C ILE A 140 -6.71 3.05 12.93
N GLY A 141 -6.29 4.32 12.95
CA GLY A 141 -5.24 4.76 13.85
C GLY A 141 -3.83 4.27 13.46
N LEU A 142 -3.63 3.86 12.20
CA LEU A 142 -2.34 3.52 11.61
C LEU A 142 -1.95 4.61 10.59
N PHE A 143 -0.88 4.45 9.88
CA PHE A 143 -0.38 5.35 8.84
C PHE A 143 -0.22 4.56 7.53
N PRO A 144 -0.22 5.20 6.35
CA PRO A 144 0.07 4.54 5.08
C PRO A 144 1.50 4.02 5.03
N ASP A 145 1.71 2.79 5.44
CA ASP A 145 2.99 2.08 5.49
C ASP A 145 3.33 1.37 4.16
N VAL A 146 4.11 0.31 4.22
CA VAL A 146 4.53 -0.55 3.10
C VAL A 146 5.11 0.22 1.90
N GLY A 147 5.84 1.29 2.18
CA GLY A 147 6.38 2.22 1.18
C GLY A 147 5.42 3.35 0.80
N GLY A 148 4.34 3.57 1.56
CA GLY A 148 3.42 4.70 1.37
C GLY A 148 4.11 6.05 1.40
N GLY A 149 5.07 6.23 2.31
CA GLY A 149 5.90 7.42 2.38
C GLY A 149 6.80 7.62 1.15
N TRP A 150 7.05 6.57 0.39
CA TRP A 150 7.83 6.64 -0.84
C TRP A 150 6.97 6.91 -2.07
N PHE A 151 5.95 6.08 -2.35
CA PHE A 151 5.24 6.16 -3.61
C PHE A 151 4.19 7.28 -3.64
N LEU A 152 3.47 7.52 -2.53
CA LEU A 152 2.41 8.52 -2.50
C LEU A 152 2.90 9.95 -2.81
N PRO A 153 4.00 10.46 -2.20
CA PRO A 153 4.49 11.79 -2.52
C PRO A 153 5.12 11.91 -3.92
N ARG A 154 5.26 10.80 -4.65
CA ARG A 154 5.73 10.75 -6.03
C ARG A 154 4.61 10.69 -7.07
N LEU A 155 3.35 10.62 -6.62
CA LEU A 155 2.19 10.83 -7.48
C LEU A 155 2.08 12.31 -7.88
N THR A 156 1.30 12.58 -8.91
CA THR A 156 1.17 13.94 -9.46
C THR A 156 0.62 14.93 -8.44
N GLY A 157 1.32 16.02 -8.20
CA GLY A 157 0.91 17.09 -7.28
C GLY A 157 0.70 16.57 -5.85
N GLU A 158 -0.39 16.97 -5.22
CA GLU A 158 -0.76 16.55 -3.86
C GLU A 158 -1.76 15.36 -3.84
N LEU A 159 -1.88 14.64 -4.96
CA LEU A 159 -2.79 13.49 -5.07
C LEU A 159 -2.47 12.45 -3.99
N GLY A 160 -1.19 12.14 -3.77
CA GLY A 160 -0.78 11.19 -2.75
C GLY A 160 -1.08 11.67 -1.34
N THR A 161 -0.94 12.96 -1.05
CA THR A 161 -1.30 13.53 0.25
C THR A 161 -2.79 13.41 0.50
N TRP A 162 -3.62 13.74 -0.50
CA TRP A 162 -5.06 13.55 -0.40
C TRP A 162 -5.44 12.09 -0.14
N LEU A 163 -4.91 11.14 -0.91
CA LEU A 163 -5.17 9.70 -0.75
C LEU A 163 -4.78 9.20 0.64
N ALA A 164 -3.59 9.58 1.12
CA ALA A 164 -3.07 9.17 2.42
C ALA A 164 -3.91 9.66 3.60
N LEU A 165 -4.22 10.96 3.62
CA LEU A 165 -4.89 11.57 4.77
C LEU A 165 -6.37 11.21 4.84
N THR A 166 -7.04 11.11 3.69
CA THR A 166 -8.48 10.82 3.63
C THR A 166 -8.80 9.34 3.55
N GLY A 167 -7.84 8.50 3.12
CA GLY A 167 -8.10 7.11 2.78
C GLY A 167 -9.06 6.98 1.59
N ALA A 168 -9.03 7.95 0.67
CA ALA A 168 -9.88 7.96 -0.51
C ALA A 168 -9.65 6.71 -1.37
N ARG A 169 -10.72 6.25 -2.00
CA ARG A 169 -10.72 5.04 -2.81
C ARG A 169 -10.66 5.40 -4.29
N LEU A 170 -9.71 4.82 -5.00
CA LEU A 170 -9.66 4.82 -6.44
C LEU A 170 -10.20 3.49 -6.98
N LYS A 171 -10.99 3.53 -8.06
CA LYS A 171 -11.66 2.35 -8.60
C LYS A 171 -11.41 2.21 -10.09
N GLY A 172 -11.16 0.99 -10.52
CA GLY A 172 -11.00 0.67 -11.93
C GLY A 172 -9.87 1.45 -12.59
N ALA A 173 -10.20 2.12 -13.69
CA ALA A 173 -9.24 2.89 -14.49
C ALA A 173 -8.62 4.09 -13.73
N ASP A 174 -9.29 4.64 -12.71
CA ASP A 174 -8.75 5.73 -11.88
C ASP A 174 -7.44 5.33 -11.20
N VAL A 175 -7.26 4.05 -10.86
CA VAL A 175 -6.03 3.55 -10.24
C VAL A 175 -4.83 3.70 -11.18
N THR A 176 -5.05 3.44 -12.47
CA THR A 176 -4.01 3.64 -13.50
C THR A 176 -3.85 5.11 -13.84
N ALA A 177 -4.95 5.88 -13.94
CA ALA A 177 -4.90 7.32 -14.17
C ALA A 177 -4.13 8.07 -13.06
N ALA A 178 -4.18 7.59 -11.83
CA ALA A 178 -3.42 8.12 -10.69
C ALA A 178 -1.92 7.74 -10.71
N GLY A 179 -1.48 6.84 -11.59
CA GLY A 179 -0.10 6.34 -11.65
C GLY A 179 0.18 5.17 -10.68
N VAL A 180 -0.81 4.69 -9.95
CA VAL A 180 -0.68 3.49 -9.09
C VAL A 180 -0.66 2.23 -9.96
N GLY A 181 -1.57 2.11 -10.92
CA GLY A 181 -1.50 1.09 -11.97
C GLY A 181 -0.64 1.54 -13.15
N THR A 182 -0.16 0.59 -13.97
CA THR A 182 0.59 0.87 -15.22
C THR A 182 -0.17 0.45 -16.48
N HIS A 183 -0.99 -0.57 -16.35
CA HIS A 183 -1.80 -1.11 -17.44
C HIS A 183 -3.22 -1.35 -16.96
N HIS A 184 -4.19 -1.08 -17.82
CA HIS A 184 -5.60 -1.31 -17.50
C HIS A 184 -6.22 -2.22 -18.56
N MET A 185 -7.00 -3.20 -18.12
CA MET A 185 -7.73 -4.10 -19.03
C MET A 185 -9.02 -4.62 -18.35
N PRO A 186 -10.00 -5.10 -19.12
CA PRO A 186 -11.15 -5.78 -18.55
C PRO A 186 -10.78 -7.04 -17.77
N SER A 187 -11.44 -7.29 -16.66
CA SER A 187 -11.19 -8.46 -15.81
C SER A 187 -11.42 -9.80 -16.53
N GLU A 188 -12.29 -9.82 -17.53
CA GLU A 188 -12.53 -11.00 -18.39
C GLU A 188 -11.28 -11.44 -19.16
N LEU A 189 -10.33 -10.54 -19.39
CA LEU A 189 -9.06 -10.83 -20.07
C LEU A 189 -7.97 -11.36 -19.13
N VAL A 190 -8.15 -11.31 -17.81
CA VAL A 190 -7.12 -11.72 -16.82
C VAL A 190 -6.73 -13.20 -17.02
N GLY A 191 -7.71 -14.09 -17.27
CA GLY A 191 -7.41 -15.49 -17.57
C GLY A 191 -6.56 -15.67 -18.82
N ASN A 192 -6.85 -14.91 -19.87
CA ASN A 192 -6.05 -14.91 -21.09
C ASN A 192 -4.64 -14.33 -20.85
N LEU A 193 -4.54 -13.24 -20.08
CA LEU A 193 -3.24 -12.67 -19.67
C LEU A 193 -2.37 -13.70 -18.95
N LYS A 194 -2.92 -14.36 -17.92
CA LYS A 194 -2.22 -15.44 -17.20
C LYS A 194 -1.75 -16.54 -18.16
N SER A 195 -2.62 -16.97 -19.08
CA SER A 195 -2.29 -18.00 -20.07
C SER A 195 -1.15 -17.58 -20.99
N LYS A 196 -1.14 -16.31 -21.45
CA LYS A 196 -0.05 -15.77 -22.28
C LYS A 196 1.29 -15.78 -21.52
N PHE A 197 1.31 -15.37 -20.26
CA PHE A 197 2.51 -15.43 -19.43
C PHE A 197 3.02 -16.86 -19.23
N LEU A 198 2.13 -17.83 -19.09
CA LEU A 198 2.51 -19.25 -18.87
C LEU A 198 2.92 -19.98 -20.16
N GLN A 199 2.70 -19.40 -21.34
CA GLN A 199 3.00 -20.00 -22.64
C GLN A 199 4.12 -19.30 -23.40
N ALA A 200 4.44 -18.05 -23.06
CA ALA A 200 5.47 -17.27 -23.75
C ALA A 200 6.89 -17.76 -23.41
N ASP A 201 7.82 -17.53 -24.33
CA ASP A 201 9.24 -17.75 -24.11
C ASP A 201 9.93 -16.46 -23.69
N PHE A 202 10.44 -16.44 -22.46
CA PHE A 202 11.12 -15.29 -21.86
C PHE A 202 12.66 -15.42 -21.88
N SER A 203 13.19 -16.48 -22.48
CA SER A 203 14.62 -16.82 -22.38
C SER A 203 15.54 -15.85 -23.13
N ILE A 204 15.02 -15.13 -24.13
CA ILE A 204 15.80 -14.21 -24.98
C ILE A 204 15.69 -12.77 -24.47
N ASP A 205 14.46 -12.28 -24.27
CA ASP A 205 14.19 -10.91 -23.84
C ASP A 205 12.90 -10.90 -22.99
N ALA A 206 13.08 -11.08 -21.67
CA ALA A 206 11.95 -11.11 -20.76
C ALA A 206 11.23 -9.76 -20.66
N VAL A 207 11.96 -8.65 -20.68
CA VAL A 207 11.38 -7.30 -20.61
C VAL A 207 10.55 -7.00 -21.85
N GLY A 208 11.12 -7.20 -23.04
CA GLY A 208 10.42 -6.96 -24.32
C GLY A 208 9.18 -7.85 -24.47
N MET A 209 9.25 -9.12 -24.04
CA MET A 209 8.10 -10.03 -24.10
C MET A 209 6.98 -9.61 -23.12
N VAL A 210 7.32 -9.18 -21.90
CA VAL A 210 6.34 -8.63 -20.94
C VAL A 210 5.66 -7.39 -21.51
N ASP A 211 6.45 -6.46 -22.09
CA ASP A 211 5.93 -5.25 -22.73
C ASP A 211 5.02 -5.59 -23.92
N GLU A 212 5.38 -6.55 -24.76
CA GLU A 212 4.57 -7.00 -25.90
C GLU A 212 3.22 -7.55 -25.42
N ILE A 213 3.23 -8.47 -24.44
CA ILE A 213 2.02 -9.09 -23.91
C ILE A 213 1.10 -8.02 -23.31
N LEU A 214 1.63 -7.16 -22.44
CA LEU A 214 0.83 -6.16 -21.72
C LEU A 214 0.31 -5.07 -22.67
N ASN A 215 1.16 -4.55 -23.56
CA ASN A 215 0.75 -3.54 -24.53
C ASN A 215 -0.28 -4.06 -25.55
N GLY A 216 -0.19 -5.36 -25.91
CA GLY A 216 -1.16 -6.01 -26.79
C GLY A 216 -2.54 -6.23 -26.16
N MET A 217 -2.66 -6.09 -24.83
CA MET A 217 -3.90 -6.34 -24.08
C MET A 217 -4.43 -5.11 -23.34
N LYS A 218 -3.64 -4.05 -23.21
CA LYS A 218 -4.06 -2.84 -22.48
C LYS A 218 -5.19 -2.11 -23.21
N HIS A 219 -6.11 -1.57 -22.42
CA HIS A 219 -7.16 -0.66 -22.85
C HIS A 219 -6.79 0.79 -22.55
N ALA A 220 -7.40 1.72 -23.29
CA ALA A 220 -7.25 3.15 -23.02
C ALA A 220 -7.74 3.49 -21.60
N VAL A 221 -6.98 4.33 -20.91
CA VAL A 221 -7.31 4.82 -19.57
C VAL A 221 -7.93 6.20 -19.74
N PRO A 222 -9.20 6.41 -19.36
CA PRO A 222 -9.80 7.74 -19.36
C PRO A 222 -9.14 8.63 -18.32
N GLU A 223 -9.38 9.93 -18.41
CA GLU A 223 -9.02 10.87 -17.35
C GLU A 223 -9.66 10.43 -16.03
N GLY A 224 -8.88 10.44 -14.96
CA GLY A 224 -9.36 9.97 -13.65
C GLY A 224 -10.49 10.84 -13.09
N SER A 225 -11.43 10.23 -12.38
CA SER A 225 -12.56 10.95 -11.76
C SER A 225 -12.13 12.08 -10.81
N PHE A 226 -10.93 11.99 -10.25
CA PHE A 226 -10.31 13.02 -9.40
C PHE A 226 -9.76 14.23 -10.19
N ALA A 227 -9.62 14.13 -11.50
CA ALA A 227 -9.00 15.16 -12.35
C ALA A 227 -9.70 16.52 -12.24
N ALA A 228 -11.04 16.51 -12.18
CA ALA A 228 -11.84 17.73 -11.98
C ALA A 228 -11.54 18.44 -10.63
N HIS A 229 -10.89 17.77 -9.70
CA HIS A 229 -10.58 18.29 -8.36
C HIS A 229 -9.07 18.54 -8.15
N MET A 230 -8.21 18.29 -9.15
CA MET A 230 -6.76 18.40 -9.00
C MET A 230 -6.28 19.78 -8.57
N GLU A 231 -6.91 20.85 -9.05
CA GLU A 231 -6.59 22.22 -8.62
C GLU A 231 -6.88 22.40 -7.12
N THR A 232 -8.02 21.94 -6.65
CA THR A 232 -8.41 21.98 -5.22
C THR A 232 -7.49 21.07 -4.40
N ILE A 233 -7.19 19.87 -4.87
CA ILE A 233 -6.24 18.95 -4.21
C ILE A 233 -4.89 19.65 -4.04
N ASN A 234 -4.32 20.17 -5.10
CA ASN A 234 -3.01 20.82 -5.08
C ASN A 234 -2.97 22.08 -4.20
N SER A 235 -4.04 22.89 -4.20
CA SER A 235 -4.08 24.10 -3.39
C SER A 235 -4.31 23.85 -1.91
N CYS A 236 -5.19 22.90 -1.57
CA CYS A 236 -5.58 22.65 -0.18
C CYS A 236 -4.63 21.70 0.57
N PHE A 237 -4.05 20.68 -0.10
CA PHE A 237 -3.24 19.65 0.55
C PHE A 237 -1.73 19.92 0.57
N LYS A 238 -1.26 21.06 0.07
CA LYS A 238 0.17 21.41 -0.02
C LYS A 238 0.85 21.74 1.32
N SER A 239 0.09 22.04 2.38
CA SER A 239 0.67 22.43 3.67
C SER A 239 1.36 21.26 4.38
N ASN A 240 2.39 21.60 5.18
CA ASN A 240 3.05 20.65 6.10
C ASN A 240 2.33 20.55 7.45
N ARG A 241 1.23 21.27 7.63
CA ARG A 241 0.40 21.25 8.85
C ARG A 241 -1.02 20.87 8.50
N ALA A 242 -1.54 19.85 9.19
CA ALA A 242 -2.88 19.31 8.95
C ALA A 242 -3.97 20.34 9.23
N GLU A 243 -3.78 21.20 10.24
CA GLU A 243 -4.69 22.28 10.58
C GLU A 243 -4.87 23.27 9.41
N TYR A 244 -3.79 23.57 8.69
CA TYR A 244 -3.84 24.47 7.52
C TYR A 244 -4.46 23.80 6.29
N ILE A 245 -4.36 22.48 6.15
CA ILE A 245 -5.07 21.71 5.12
C ILE A 245 -6.59 21.86 5.37
N ILE A 246 -7.04 21.66 6.62
CA ILE A 246 -8.46 21.80 6.98
C ILE A 246 -8.93 23.24 6.79
N ALA A 247 -8.11 24.23 7.17
CA ALA A 247 -8.45 25.65 6.95
C ALA A 247 -8.60 25.95 5.46
N ALA A 248 -7.66 25.52 4.62
CA ALA A 248 -7.72 25.72 3.17
C ALA A 248 -8.94 25.05 2.52
N LEU A 249 -9.33 23.87 2.98
CA LEU A 249 -10.56 23.19 2.53
C LEU A 249 -11.82 23.97 2.94
N LYS A 250 -11.85 24.54 4.16
CA LYS A 250 -12.95 25.40 4.64
C LYS A 250 -13.04 26.68 3.82
N ASP A 251 -11.90 27.31 3.55
CA ASP A 251 -11.84 28.57 2.78
C ASP A 251 -12.26 28.34 1.31
N ASN A 252 -11.94 27.17 0.73
CA ASN A 252 -12.41 26.77 -0.60
C ASN A 252 -13.95 26.67 -0.64
N GLY A 253 -14.58 26.09 0.38
CA GLY A 253 -16.03 26.04 0.59
C GLY A 253 -16.85 25.27 -0.46
N GLY A 254 -16.21 24.71 -1.48
CA GLY A 254 -16.88 23.90 -2.49
C GLY A 254 -17.39 22.57 -1.92
N GLU A 255 -18.41 21.99 -2.52
CA GLU A 255 -19.05 20.74 -2.07
C GLU A 255 -18.02 19.61 -1.90
N TRP A 256 -17.11 19.43 -2.86
CA TRP A 256 -16.06 18.43 -2.78
C TRP A 256 -15.12 18.70 -1.58
N ALA A 257 -14.69 19.94 -1.36
CA ALA A 257 -13.82 20.29 -0.25
C ALA A 257 -14.48 20.01 1.11
N LEU A 258 -15.76 20.31 1.25
CA LEU A 258 -16.54 20.00 2.46
C LEU A 258 -16.63 18.48 2.71
N THR A 259 -16.81 17.69 1.66
CA THR A 259 -16.76 16.21 1.75
C THR A 259 -15.40 15.70 2.25
N GLN A 260 -14.29 16.36 1.85
CA GLN A 260 -12.97 15.99 2.37
C GLN A 260 -12.82 16.32 3.86
N ILE A 261 -13.36 17.44 4.32
CA ILE A 261 -13.37 17.79 5.76
C ILE A 261 -14.14 16.72 6.55
N GLU A 262 -15.31 16.31 6.07
CA GLU A 262 -16.08 15.24 6.71
C GLU A 262 -15.30 13.92 6.74
N SER A 263 -14.60 13.57 5.65
CA SER A 263 -13.75 12.39 5.60
C SER A 263 -12.61 12.48 6.62
N LEU A 264 -11.89 13.61 6.68
CA LEU A 264 -10.79 13.83 7.62
C LEU A 264 -11.27 13.82 9.07
N SER A 265 -12.45 14.32 9.38
CA SER A 265 -13.00 14.34 10.74
C SER A 265 -13.24 12.96 11.34
N LYS A 266 -13.32 11.91 10.50
CA LYS A 266 -13.48 10.51 10.92
C LYS A 266 -12.15 9.80 11.18
N LYS A 267 -11.03 10.42 10.80
CA LYS A 267 -9.69 9.84 10.95
C LYS A 267 -9.07 10.17 12.29
N SER A 268 -8.11 9.35 12.73
CA SER A 268 -7.33 9.68 13.93
C SER A 268 -6.55 10.98 13.70
N PRO A 269 -6.75 12.02 14.53
CA PRO A 269 -5.99 13.26 14.40
C PRO A 269 -4.48 13.07 14.51
N ARG A 270 -4.04 12.15 15.38
CA ARG A 270 -2.63 11.80 15.52
C ARG A 270 -2.08 11.20 14.23
N THR A 271 -2.77 10.24 13.64
CA THR A 271 -2.25 9.57 12.44
C THR A 271 -2.34 10.42 11.18
N ILE A 272 -3.26 11.39 11.11
CA ILE A 272 -3.22 12.43 10.07
C ILE A 272 -1.90 13.21 10.13
N LYS A 273 -1.45 13.66 11.32
CA LYS A 273 -0.17 14.38 11.49
C LYS A 273 1.03 13.48 11.18
N VAL A 274 0.99 12.24 11.65
CA VAL A 274 2.04 11.23 11.38
C VAL A 274 2.15 10.97 9.87
N ALA A 275 1.05 10.67 9.20
CA ALA A 275 1.03 10.39 7.77
C ALA A 275 1.50 11.62 6.95
N LEU A 276 1.05 12.82 7.30
CA LEU A 276 1.48 14.04 6.61
C LEU A 276 2.99 14.25 6.72
N ARG A 277 3.56 14.12 7.93
CA ARG A 277 5.01 14.23 8.13
C ARG A 277 5.78 13.14 7.40
N GLN A 278 5.34 11.90 7.49
CA GLN A 278 5.93 10.77 6.76
C GLN A 278 6.03 11.06 5.26
N LEU A 279 4.96 11.56 4.64
CA LEU A 279 4.96 11.89 3.22
C LEU A 279 5.95 13.01 2.88
N ARG A 280 6.03 14.06 3.71
CA ARG A 280 6.97 15.17 3.49
C ARG A 280 8.43 14.74 3.64
N GLU A 281 8.75 13.91 4.62
CA GLU A 281 10.08 13.33 4.79
C GLU A 281 10.38 12.32 3.67
N GLY A 282 9.43 11.44 3.35
CA GLY A 282 9.54 10.43 2.30
C GLY A 282 9.79 10.99 0.90
N ALA A 283 9.26 12.17 0.60
CA ALA A 283 9.56 12.89 -0.64
C ALA A 283 11.05 13.23 -0.78
N ALA A 284 11.75 13.44 0.34
CA ALA A 284 13.16 13.83 0.37
C ALA A 284 14.13 12.64 0.37
N PHE A 285 13.70 11.44 0.75
CA PHE A 285 14.57 10.27 0.76
C PHE A 285 15.08 9.92 -0.64
N LYS A 286 16.35 9.51 -0.70
CA LYS A 286 17.03 9.10 -1.95
C LYS A 286 17.05 7.59 -2.13
N ARG A 287 16.92 6.85 -1.05
CA ARG A 287 16.91 5.40 -1.04
C ARG A 287 15.59 4.90 -0.46
N PHE A 288 15.07 3.85 -1.06
CA PHE A 288 13.82 3.25 -0.59
C PHE A 288 13.98 2.64 0.81
N GLU A 289 15.15 2.06 1.09
CA GLU A 289 15.47 1.47 2.40
C GLU A 289 15.40 2.51 3.53
N ASP A 290 15.81 3.75 3.27
CA ASP A 290 15.75 4.83 4.27
C ASP A 290 14.30 5.17 4.62
N ASN A 291 13.39 5.16 3.63
CA ASN A 291 11.97 5.30 3.85
C ASN A 291 11.41 4.11 4.66
N MET A 292 11.79 2.88 4.31
CA MET A 292 11.29 1.69 5.00
C MET A 292 11.78 1.61 6.46
N ALA A 293 13.03 2.03 6.73
CA ALA A 293 13.52 2.17 8.10
C ALA A 293 12.73 3.22 8.89
N ASN A 294 12.39 4.36 8.27
CA ASN A 294 11.54 5.38 8.89
C ASN A 294 10.13 4.84 9.17
N GLU A 295 9.52 4.15 8.22
CA GLU A 295 8.21 3.50 8.41
C GLU A 295 8.23 2.46 9.53
N TYR A 296 9.33 1.70 9.66
CA TYR A 296 9.47 0.74 10.75
C TYR A 296 9.49 1.41 12.14
N ARG A 297 10.21 2.54 12.29
CA ARG A 297 10.18 3.33 13.54
C ARG A 297 8.78 3.78 13.90
N ILE A 298 8.05 4.29 12.89
CA ILE A 298 6.65 4.72 13.06
C ILE A 298 5.79 3.53 13.46
N GLY A 299 5.85 2.42 12.71
CA GLY A 299 5.05 1.22 12.90
C GLY A 299 5.25 0.58 14.28
N ALA A 300 6.52 0.46 14.71
CA ALA A 300 6.89 -0.11 16.01
C ALA A 300 6.24 0.62 17.20
N ARG A 301 6.03 1.94 17.07
CA ARG A 301 5.38 2.76 18.10
C ARG A 301 3.87 2.88 17.89
N GLN A 302 3.45 2.99 16.64
CA GLN A 302 2.06 3.23 16.32
C GLN A 302 1.18 2.02 16.64
N VAL A 303 1.70 0.80 16.49
CA VAL A 303 0.96 -0.43 16.78
C VAL A 303 0.53 -0.55 18.25
N GLN A 304 1.25 0.10 19.18
CA GLN A 304 0.95 0.15 20.61
C GLN A 304 0.17 1.41 21.02
N SER A 305 -0.18 2.29 20.07
CA SER A 305 -0.90 3.52 20.36
C SER A 305 -2.37 3.25 20.71
N ALA A 306 -2.92 4.07 21.61
CA ALA A 306 -4.34 3.99 21.95
C ALA A 306 -5.25 4.16 20.70
N ASP A 307 -4.85 5.03 19.76
CA ASP A 307 -5.61 5.26 18.53
C ASP A 307 -5.64 4.02 17.63
N PHE A 308 -4.53 3.28 17.51
CA PHE A 308 -4.54 2.05 16.72
C PHE A 308 -5.43 0.97 17.34
N LEU A 309 -5.31 0.75 18.64
CA LEU A 309 -6.14 -0.24 19.35
C LEU A 309 -7.63 0.12 19.26
N GLU A 310 -7.97 1.41 19.43
CA GLU A 310 -9.35 1.89 19.30
C GLU A 310 -9.87 1.80 17.86
N GLY A 311 -9.06 2.17 16.88
CA GLY A 311 -9.44 2.07 15.47
C GLY A 311 -9.72 0.63 15.04
N VAL A 312 -8.87 -0.31 15.47
CA VAL A 312 -9.09 -1.74 15.21
C VAL A 312 -10.34 -2.25 15.93
N ARG A 313 -10.56 -1.85 17.19
CA ARG A 313 -11.81 -2.17 17.90
C ARG A 313 -13.02 -1.73 17.07
N ALA A 314 -13.06 -0.46 16.68
CA ALA A 314 -14.22 0.14 16.03
C ALA A 314 -14.50 -0.43 14.64
N VAL A 315 -13.45 -0.71 13.84
CA VAL A 315 -13.61 -1.10 12.44
C VAL A 315 -13.61 -2.60 12.22
N ILE A 316 -12.81 -3.36 13.00
CA ILE A 316 -12.55 -4.77 12.74
C ILE A 316 -13.24 -5.69 13.76
N ILE A 317 -13.23 -5.32 15.04
CA ILE A 317 -13.74 -6.17 16.13
C ILE A 317 -15.22 -5.92 16.33
N ASP A 318 -15.59 -4.73 16.82
CA ASP A 318 -16.99 -4.36 17.14
C ASP A 318 -17.79 -3.96 15.90
N LYS A 319 -17.10 -3.44 14.86
CA LYS A 319 -17.65 -2.97 13.58
C LYS A 319 -18.71 -1.87 13.72
N ASP A 320 -18.63 -1.09 14.81
CA ASP A 320 -19.52 0.06 15.08
C ASP A 320 -19.18 1.28 14.22
N GLN A 321 -18.02 1.29 13.57
CA GLN A 321 -17.49 2.37 12.72
C GLN A 321 -17.41 3.73 13.45
N ALA A 322 -17.31 3.73 14.78
CA ALA A 322 -17.35 4.90 15.64
C ALA A 322 -16.14 4.95 16.58
N PRO A 323 -14.90 5.11 16.06
CA PRO A 323 -13.72 5.18 16.89
C PRO A 323 -13.72 6.45 17.76
N LYS A 324 -13.28 6.32 19.00
CA LYS A 324 -13.15 7.41 19.97
C LYS A 324 -11.68 7.81 20.08
N TRP A 325 -11.24 8.69 19.20
CA TRP A 325 -9.86 9.15 19.16
C TRP A 325 -9.47 9.97 20.41
N ALA A 326 -8.27 9.77 20.89
CA ALA A 326 -7.74 10.48 22.07
C ALA A 326 -6.26 10.88 21.88
N PRO A 327 -5.95 12.17 21.69
CA PRO A 327 -6.85 13.34 21.60
C PRO A 327 -7.76 13.34 20.38
N SER A 328 -8.96 13.95 20.51
CA SER A 328 -9.96 14.01 19.45
C SER A 328 -9.78 15.17 18.48
N ARG A 329 -8.83 16.09 18.75
CA ARG A 329 -8.57 17.28 17.95
C ARG A 329 -7.11 17.37 17.54
N LEU A 330 -6.85 17.90 16.34
CA LEU A 330 -5.49 18.10 15.83
C LEU A 330 -4.69 19.05 16.72
N GLU A 331 -5.32 20.12 17.19
CA GLU A 331 -4.67 21.17 17.99
C GLU A 331 -4.16 20.67 19.36
N ASP A 332 -4.73 19.57 19.86
CA ASP A 332 -4.37 18.98 21.14
C ASP A 332 -3.15 18.03 21.04
N ILE A 333 -2.58 17.86 19.83
CA ILE A 333 -1.43 17.00 19.57
C ILE A 333 -0.22 17.88 19.27
N SER A 334 0.73 17.88 20.20
CA SER A 334 1.95 18.68 20.09
C SER A 334 2.94 18.12 19.07
N ASP A 335 3.85 18.97 18.62
CA ASP A 335 4.92 18.57 17.69
C ASP A 335 5.86 17.55 18.37
N GLU A 336 6.12 17.68 19.70
CA GLU A 336 6.93 16.73 20.47
C GLU A 336 6.30 15.31 20.50
N THR A 337 4.97 15.22 20.55
CA THR A 337 4.26 13.93 20.45
C THR A 337 4.53 13.27 19.10
N ILE A 338 4.56 14.05 18.02
CA ILE A 338 4.87 13.55 16.69
C ILE A 338 6.35 13.25 16.55
N ASP A 339 7.25 14.09 17.06
CA ASP A 339 8.70 13.86 17.07
C ASP A 339 9.06 12.52 17.72
N ALA A 340 8.40 12.18 18.82
CA ALA A 340 8.61 10.92 19.51
C ALA A 340 8.26 9.69 18.64
N VAL A 341 7.32 9.81 17.70
CA VAL A 341 6.96 8.71 16.79
C VAL A 341 8.07 8.43 15.77
N PHE A 342 8.79 9.48 15.34
CA PHE A 342 9.86 9.41 14.33
C PHE A 342 11.26 9.24 14.93
N ALA A 343 11.40 9.33 16.24
CA ALA A 343 12.69 9.19 16.90
C ALA A 343 13.34 7.83 16.58
N LEU A 344 14.68 7.78 16.59
CA LEU A 344 15.41 6.53 16.46
C LEU A 344 14.95 5.52 17.53
N LEU A 345 14.94 4.26 17.16
CA LEU A 345 14.83 3.15 18.12
C LEU A 345 16.21 2.89 18.74
N ASP A 346 16.28 1.97 19.70
CA ASP A 346 17.55 1.48 20.18
C ASP A 346 18.31 0.78 19.02
N SER A 347 19.63 0.83 19.04
CA SER A 347 20.46 0.41 17.89
C SER A 347 20.26 -1.05 17.46
N ASP A 348 19.85 -1.90 18.38
CA ASP A 348 19.53 -3.32 18.14
C ASP A 348 18.07 -3.56 17.72
N GLU A 349 17.22 -2.55 17.83
CA GLU A 349 15.83 -2.58 17.39
C GLU A 349 15.62 -1.93 16.01
N GLU A 350 16.58 -1.15 15.50
CA GLU A 350 16.49 -0.51 14.18
C GLU A 350 16.42 -1.55 13.04
N LEU A 351 15.52 -1.32 12.07
CA LEU A 351 15.45 -2.18 10.89
C LEU A 351 16.59 -1.82 9.92
N THR A 352 17.39 -2.82 9.61
CA THR A 352 18.48 -2.74 8.62
C THR A 352 18.18 -3.64 7.41
N PHE A 353 18.73 -3.26 6.23
CA PHE A 353 18.51 -3.93 4.94
C PHE A 353 19.83 -4.33 4.29
#